data_5439b87b91018785a8e744a81b52617c
#
_entry.id   5439b87b91018785a8e744a81b52617c
#
_cell.length_a   1.000
_cell.length_b   1.000
_cell.length_c   1.000
_cell.angle_alpha   90.00
_cell.angle_beta   90.00
_cell.angle_gamma   90.00
#
_symmetry.space_group_name_H-M   'P 1'
#
loop_
_entity.id
_entity.type
_entity.pdbx_description
1 polymer ?
#
loop_
_entity_poly.entity_id
_entity_poly.type
_entity_poly.pdbx_seq_one_letter_code
_entity_poly.pdbx_strand_id
1 'polypeptide(L)'
;MENISKEVESNDIKIDKFFEVAKVIIYSIIGIVVFFIPVTIDNQTKTILHHITYKLQVNYRGLLQLCTIVYITIGVIKSTLSKHKSNLKKIYSYFSIFSIFIVISIFYDKYSIVLLDDNISLILEETILNLITLLPLSAIFMPFILDFGLMDIVEAYCHKLMKKLFNLSGKSVLNIIMYIFNDCFCGYFMTNLLYKKGQIRQREACIILLNFSIASVSISNYIAEELNINKVNFFILSMFILILVNTILCRTYPINKKKKSYYIKTNYKESYFKSDKLINSINKHIQNKEDINIFKSMIKNFEESIHIIIRLIPNLVLIMYLGNIIINNINIIYDLKIVFSYILEILRFDNIDEISVFLVNGFFNDIIAIDLLKKNIGYTSKLLIGIICILKCTSITTNILYLETTNIPINKIEFLISYILRIILILLISYMIIYLYSIYTI
;
A
#
# COMPACT_ATOMS: atom_id res chain seq x y z
N MET A 1 -58.18 6.87 18.18
CA MET A 1 -56.93 6.29 18.70
C MET A 1 -56.01 5.69 17.62
N GLU A 2 -56.53 4.99 16.61
CA GLU A 2 -55.71 4.42 15.50
C GLU A 2 -54.96 5.44 14.64
N ASN A 3 -55.50 6.65 14.40
CA ASN A 3 -54.80 7.68 13.65
C ASN A 3 -53.63 8.32 14.42
N ILE A 4 -53.73 8.44 15.75
CA ILE A 4 -52.66 8.95 16.60
C ILE A 4 -51.51 7.93 16.73
N SER A 5 -51.84 6.62 16.80
CA SER A 5 -50.81 5.57 16.80
C SER A 5 -50.06 5.48 15.48
N LYS A 6 -50.71 5.66 14.34
CA LYS A 6 -50.06 5.71 13.00
C LYS A 6 -49.22 6.94 12.80
N GLU A 7 -49.60 8.11 13.34
CA GLU A 7 -48.78 9.32 13.31
C GLU A 7 -47.55 9.22 14.21
N VAL A 8 -47.66 8.62 15.39
CA VAL A 8 -46.54 8.36 16.30
C VAL A 8 -45.58 7.36 15.63
N GLU A 9 -46.07 6.23 15.13
CA GLU A 9 -45.25 5.25 14.40
C GLU A 9 -44.53 5.85 13.17
N SER A 10 -45.20 6.72 12.41
CA SER A 10 -44.58 7.39 11.25
C SER A 10 -43.53 8.44 11.63
N ASN A 11 -43.66 9.07 12.80
CA ASN A 11 -42.69 10.00 13.33
C ASN A 11 -41.47 9.27 13.93
N ASP A 12 -41.66 8.17 14.64
CA ASP A 12 -40.58 7.34 15.14
C ASP A 12 -39.72 6.77 14.01
N ILE A 13 -40.34 6.26 12.92
CA ILE A 13 -39.64 5.80 11.74
C ILE A 13 -38.84 6.92 11.05
N LYS A 14 -39.35 8.14 11.02
CA LYS A 14 -38.62 9.30 10.48
C LYS A 14 -37.46 9.73 11.36
N ILE A 15 -37.63 9.68 12.67
CA ILE A 15 -36.59 9.99 13.64
C ILE A 15 -35.46 8.98 13.57
N ASP A 16 -35.75 7.67 13.56
CA ASP A 16 -34.76 6.60 13.42
C ASP A 16 -33.97 6.73 12.12
N LYS A 17 -34.65 7.01 11.03
CA LYS A 17 -34.00 7.24 9.73
C LYS A 17 -33.07 8.45 9.75
N PHE A 18 -33.43 9.54 10.45
CA PHE A 18 -32.60 10.71 10.58
C PHE A 18 -31.33 10.40 11.38
N PHE A 19 -31.43 9.66 12.49
CA PHE A 19 -30.29 9.23 13.28
C PHE A 19 -29.33 8.32 12.48
N GLU A 20 -29.85 7.40 11.67
CA GLU A 20 -29.03 6.53 10.85
C GLU A 20 -28.31 7.31 9.73
N VAL A 21 -28.95 8.28 9.09
CA VAL A 21 -28.30 9.19 8.13
C VAL A 21 -27.21 10.01 8.79
N ALA A 22 -27.48 10.57 9.98
CA ALA A 22 -26.49 11.32 10.74
C ALA A 22 -25.25 10.46 11.11
N LYS A 23 -25.45 9.21 11.53
CA LYS A 23 -24.35 8.27 11.79
C LYS A 23 -23.49 8.03 10.54
N VAL A 24 -24.11 7.77 9.39
CA VAL A 24 -23.37 7.58 8.12
C VAL A 24 -22.51 8.79 7.82
N ILE A 25 -23.05 10.02 7.96
CA ILE A 25 -22.32 11.25 7.67
C ILE A 25 -21.18 11.46 8.66
N ILE A 26 -21.45 11.39 9.97
CA ILE A 26 -20.45 11.62 11.02
C ILE A 26 -19.29 10.64 10.91
N TYR A 27 -19.58 9.33 10.78
CA TYR A 27 -18.54 8.31 10.70
C TYR A 27 -17.75 8.40 9.39
N SER A 28 -18.41 8.76 8.27
CA SER A 28 -17.71 9.04 7.01
C SER A 28 -16.76 10.21 7.14
N ILE A 29 -17.17 11.30 7.80
CA ILE A 29 -16.30 12.46 8.06
C ILE A 29 -15.11 12.07 8.92
N ILE A 30 -15.32 11.30 10.00
CA ILE A 30 -14.23 10.83 10.85
C ILE A 30 -13.23 10.01 10.01
N GLY A 31 -13.70 9.07 9.19
CA GLY A 31 -12.85 8.28 8.31
C GLY A 31 -12.04 9.15 7.34
N ILE A 32 -12.67 10.13 6.70
CA ILE A 32 -11.99 11.04 5.79
C ILE A 32 -10.93 11.88 6.50
N VAL A 33 -11.28 12.47 7.64
CA VAL A 33 -10.38 13.33 8.42
C VAL A 33 -9.15 12.57 8.92
N VAL A 34 -9.35 11.37 9.45
CA VAL A 34 -8.27 10.56 10.02
C VAL A 34 -7.29 10.07 8.96
N PHE A 35 -7.79 9.64 7.80
CA PHE A 35 -6.96 8.97 6.79
C PHE A 35 -6.46 9.90 5.67
N PHE A 36 -7.22 10.94 5.30
CA PHE A 36 -6.97 11.63 4.03
C PHE A 36 -6.72 13.13 4.17
N ILE A 37 -7.07 13.75 5.31
CA ILE A 37 -6.83 15.19 5.49
C ILE A 37 -5.45 15.39 6.10
N PRO A 38 -4.51 16.04 5.38
CA PRO A 38 -3.23 16.42 5.95
C PRO A 38 -3.41 17.59 6.91
N VAL A 39 -2.77 17.51 8.08
CA VAL A 39 -2.73 18.53 9.10
C VAL A 39 -1.29 18.91 9.36
N THR A 40 -1.01 20.21 9.52
CA THR A 40 0.34 20.69 9.83
C THR A 40 0.48 20.82 11.35
N ILE A 41 1.34 19.98 11.94
CA ILE A 41 1.71 20.02 13.37
C ILE A 41 3.23 20.06 13.43
N ASP A 42 3.81 20.97 14.21
CA ASP A 42 5.27 21.11 14.38
C ASP A 42 6.01 21.25 13.04
N ASN A 43 5.49 22.06 12.12
CA ASN A 43 6.00 22.29 10.76
C ASN A 43 6.01 21.03 9.85
N GLN A 44 5.40 19.93 10.26
CA GLN A 44 5.26 18.71 9.45
C GLN A 44 3.82 18.53 8.99
N THR A 45 3.60 18.48 7.68
CA THR A 45 2.28 18.24 7.08
C THR A 45 2.11 16.76 6.81
N LYS A 46 1.31 16.09 7.65
CA LYS A 46 1.03 14.64 7.57
C LYS A 46 -0.44 14.38 7.89
N THR A 47 -0.95 13.17 7.59
CA THR A 47 -2.29 12.78 8.07
C THR A 47 -2.29 12.60 9.58
N ILE A 48 -3.47 12.67 10.20
CA ILE A 48 -3.63 12.50 11.65
C ILE A 48 -3.03 11.17 12.12
N LEU A 49 -3.24 10.09 11.36
CA LEU A 49 -2.67 8.78 11.66
C LEU A 49 -1.14 8.83 11.74
N HIS A 50 -0.48 9.48 10.80
CA HIS A 50 0.98 9.59 10.80
C HIS A 50 1.50 10.47 11.94
N HIS A 51 0.78 11.52 12.34
CA HIS A 51 1.14 12.32 13.53
C HIS A 51 1.05 11.51 14.82
N ILE A 52 -0.02 10.72 14.98
CA ILE A 52 -0.17 9.83 16.14
C ILE A 52 0.94 8.78 16.15
N THR A 53 1.19 8.13 14.99
CA THR A 53 2.26 7.13 14.83
C THR A 53 3.62 7.71 15.22
N TYR A 54 3.96 8.89 14.70
CA TYR A 54 5.22 9.57 15.03
C TYR A 54 5.34 9.87 16.52
N LYS A 55 4.31 10.42 17.15
CA LYS A 55 4.32 10.67 18.59
C LYS A 55 4.47 9.39 19.41
N LEU A 56 3.83 8.29 19.00
CA LEU A 56 4.00 6.99 19.66
C LEU A 56 5.44 6.48 19.53
N GLN A 57 6.04 6.61 18.35
CA GLN A 57 7.42 6.17 18.11
C GLN A 57 8.43 6.99 18.90
N VAL A 58 8.26 8.29 19.01
CA VAL A 58 9.16 9.15 19.79
C VAL A 58 9.01 8.91 21.30
N ASN A 59 7.78 8.88 21.81
CA ASN A 59 7.55 8.83 23.26
C ASN A 59 7.68 7.41 23.84
N TYR A 60 7.42 6.37 23.05
CA TYR A 60 7.35 4.99 23.50
C TYR A 60 8.26 4.04 22.70
N ARG A 61 9.39 4.56 22.16
CA ARG A 61 10.31 3.78 21.30
C ARG A 61 10.73 2.46 21.93
N GLY A 62 11.18 2.48 23.19
CA GLY A 62 11.63 1.27 23.90
C GLY A 62 10.51 0.22 24.07
N LEU A 63 9.28 0.66 24.35
CA LEU A 63 8.14 -0.24 24.46
C LEU A 63 7.81 -0.86 23.09
N LEU A 64 7.86 -0.09 22.01
CA LEU A 64 7.63 -0.57 20.65
C LEU A 64 8.71 -1.56 20.21
N GLN A 65 9.97 -1.32 20.58
CA GLN A 65 11.07 -2.26 20.35
C GLN A 65 10.82 -3.59 21.06
N LEU A 66 10.37 -3.55 22.34
CA LEU A 66 9.99 -4.76 23.09
C LEU A 66 8.81 -5.49 22.42
N CYS A 67 7.75 -4.77 22.04
CA CYS A 67 6.62 -5.34 21.30
C CYS A 67 7.09 -6.02 20.01
N THR A 68 8.02 -5.40 19.28
CA THR A 68 8.59 -5.96 18.05
C THR A 68 9.27 -7.31 18.32
N ILE A 69 10.11 -7.39 19.36
CA ILE A 69 10.80 -8.63 19.75
C ILE A 69 9.77 -9.72 20.09
N VAL A 70 8.70 -9.37 20.81
CA VAL A 70 7.63 -10.32 21.15
C VAL A 70 6.91 -10.79 19.87
N TYR A 71 6.56 -9.88 18.95
CA TYR A 71 5.87 -10.27 17.71
C TYR A 71 6.74 -11.15 16.82
N ILE A 72 8.03 -10.86 16.70
CA ILE A 72 8.98 -11.69 15.94
C ILE A 72 9.10 -13.06 16.57
N THR A 73 9.28 -13.17 17.89
CA THR A 73 9.41 -14.46 18.58
C THR A 73 8.16 -15.33 18.40
N ILE A 74 6.97 -14.75 18.56
CA ILE A 74 5.70 -15.45 18.30
C ILE A 74 5.61 -15.88 16.82
N GLY A 75 6.02 -15.03 15.88
CA GLY A 75 6.01 -15.32 14.46
C GLY A 75 6.94 -16.48 14.09
N VAL A 76 8.15 -16.46 14.62
CA VAL A 76 9.14 -17.53 14.44
C VAL A 76 8.65 -18.84 15.03
N ILE A 77 8.13 -18.84 16.25
CA ILE A 77 7.56 -20.04 16.90
C ILE A 77 6.41 -20.62 16.06
N LYS A 78 5.46 -19.78 15.62
CA LYS A 78 4.35 -20.23 14.77
C LYS A 78 4.84 -20.78 13.42
N SER A 79 5.88 -20.18 12.85
CA SER A 79 6.48 -20.64 11.60
C SER A 79 7.16 -22.00 11.76
N THR A 80 7.95 -22.19 12.82
CA THR A 80 8.70 -23.44 13.07
C THR A 80 7.80 -24.60 13.47
N LEU A 81 6.75 -24.34 14.25
CA LEU A 81 5.78 -25.36 14.68
C LEU A 81 4.76 -25.71 13.59
N SER A 82 4.63 -24.93 12.54
CA SER A 82 3.69 -25.22 11.46
C SER A 82 4.12 -26.45 10.65
N LYS A 83 3.16 -27.33 10.29
CA LYS A 83 3.41 -28.48 9.43
C LYS A 83 3.70 -28.00 7.99
N HIS A 84 4.96 -27.88 7.65
CA HIS A 84 5.37 -27.46 6.29
C HIS A 84 5.21 -28.59 5.28
N LYS A 85 4.57 -28.29 4.13
CA LYS A 85 4.37 -29.24 3.04
C LYS A 85 5.62 -29.47 2.17
N SER A 86 6.66 -28.62 2.28
CA SER A 86 7.90 -28.71 1.49
C SER A 86 9.14 -28.49 2.35
N ASN A 87 10.24 -29.18 1.99
CA ASN A 87 11.52 -29.04 2.68
C ASN A 87 12.07 -27.60 2.62
N LEU A 88 11.87 -26.89 1.51
CA LEU A 88 12.29 -25.50 1.37
C LEU A 88 11.60 -24.58 2.37
N LYS A 89 10.29 -24.74 2.60
CA LYS A 89 9.56 -23.96 3.61
C LYS A 89 10.05 -24.27 5.02
N LYS A 90 10.44 -25.49 5.28
CA LYS A 90 10.98 -25.92 6.57
C LYS A 90 12.36 -25.28 6.82
N ILE A 91 13.26 -25.30 5.84
CA ILE A 91 14.54 -24.61 5.91
C ILE A 91 14.34 -23.11 6.14
N TYR A 92 13.45 -22.47 5.39
CA TYR A 92 13.15 -21.06 5.54
C TYR A 92 12.60 -20.70 6.92
N SER A 93 11.78 -21.56 7.53
CA SER A 93 11.27 -21.32 8.89
C SER A 93 12.36 -21.38 9.96
N TYR A 94 13.40 -22.21 9.78
CA TYR A 94 14.57 -22.19 10.66
C TYR A 94 15.42 -20.93 10.45
N PHE A 95 15.60 -20.49 9.21
CA PHE A 95 16.29 -19.24 8.92
C PHE A 95 15.59 -18.02 9.54
N SER A 96 14.26 -18.05 9.70
CA SER A 96 13.54 -16.95 10.35
C SER A 96 13.93 -16.72 11.82
N ILE A 97 14.56 -17.71 12.48
CA ILE A 97 15.15 -17.53 13.83
C ILE A 97 16.21 -16.44 13.81
N PHE A 98 16.95 -16.34 12.71
CA PHE A 98 18.01 -15.33 12.55
C PHE A 98 17.46 -13.90 12.59
N SER A 99 16.19 -13.69 12.21
CA SER A 99 15.56 -12.36 12.27
C SER A 99 15.50 -11.79 13.70
N ILE A 100 15.44 -12.65 14.72
CA ILE A 100 15.44 -12.23 16.12
C ILE A 100 16.80 -11.59 16.46
N PHE A 101 17.91 -12.25 16.06
CA PHE A 101 19.25 -11.72 16.28
C PHE A 101 19.48 -10.41 15.55
N ILE A 102 19.04 -10.31 14.30
CA ILE A 102 19.18 -9.11 13.50
C ILE A 102 18.47 -7.93 14.19
N VAL A 103 17.21 -8.10 14.62
CA VAL A 103 16.43 -7.03 15.25
C VAL A 103 17.00 -6.62 16.60
N ILE A 104 17.44 -7.59 17.42
CA ILE A 104 18.10 -7.29 18.69
C ILE A 104 19.40 -6.49 18.43
N SER A 105 20.20 -6.90 17.44
CA SER A 105 21.43 -6.17 17.08
C SER A 105 21.15 -4.74 16.63
N ILE A 106 20.10 -4.51 15.87
CA ILE A 106 19.67 -3.18 15.42
C ILE A 106 19.23 -2.32 16.61
N PHE A 107 18.38 -2.84 17.49
CA PHE A 107 17.83 -2.07 18.62
C PHE A 107 18.86 -1.72 19.71
N TYR A 108 19.94 -2.47 19.80
CA TYR A 108 21.03 -2.22 20.74
C TYR A 108 22.28 -1.59 20.09
N ASP A 109 22.14 -1.02 18.89
CA ASP A 109 23.22 -0.35 18.14
C ASP A 109 24.47 -1.22 17.94
N LYS A 110 24.28 -2.54 17.75
CA LYS A 110 25.36 -3.52 17.52
C LYS A 110 25.33 -4.08 16.09
N TYR A 111 25.10 -3.23 15.11
CA TYR A 111 24.94 -3.65 13.69
C TYR A 111 26.21 -4.28 13.12
N SER A 112 27.39 -3.93 13.62
CA SER A 112 28.68 -4.54 13.22
C SER A 112 28.69 -6.06 13.40
N ILE A 113 27.93 -6.59 14.38
CA ILE A 113 27.82 -8.04 14.60
C ILE A 113 27.09 -8.70 13.43
N VAL A 114 26.18 -7.98 12.76
CA VAL A 114 25.31 -8.51 11.69
C VAL A 114 25.80 -8.04 10.31
N LEU A 115 26.96 -7.39 10.21
CA LEU A 115 27.52 -6.86 8.96
C LEU A 115 26.56 -5.92 8.21
N LEU A 116 25.81 -5.11 8.95
CA LEU A 116 24.93 -4.08 8.39
C LEU A 116 25.60 -2.71 8.50
N ASP A 117 25.40 -1.89 7.47
CA ASP A 117 25.76 -0.49 7.50
C ASP A 117 24.77 0.30 8.37
N ASP A 118 25.23 1.38 9.01
CA ASP A 118 24.43 2.21 9.91
C ASP A 118 23.15 2.73 9.22
N ASN A 119 23.24 3.22 7.98
CA ASN A 119 22.11 3.72 7.23
C ASN A 119 21.04 2.65 6.97
N ILE A 120 21.46 1.43 6.66
CA ILE A 120 20.55 0.31 6.38
C ILE A 120 19.85 -0.15 7.65
N SER A 121 20.57 -0.18 8.77
CA SER A 121 20.02 -0.55 10.07
C SER A 121 18.94 0.44 10.51
N LEU A 122 19.17 1.76 10.33
CA LEU A 122 18.18 2.81 10.62
C LEU A 122 16.93 2.67 9.76
N ILE A 123 17.09 2.48 8.44
CA ILE A 123 15.95 2.29 7.53
C ILE A 123 15.13 1.04 7.90
N LEU A 124 15.80 -0.04 8.32
CA LEU A 124 15.17 -1.28 8.71
C LEU A 124 14.39 -1.10 10.02
N GLU A 125 14.98 -0.41 11.00
CA GLU A 125 14.32 -0.06 12.26
C GLU A 125 13.07 0.80 12.01
N GLU A 126 13.18 1.88 11.25
CA GLU A 126 12.05 2.75 10.92
C GLU A 126 10.94 2.00 10.20
N THR A 127 11.28 1.13 9.24
CA THR A 127 10.29 0.31 8.52
C THR A 127 9.52 -0.59 9.47
N ILE A 128 10.22 -1.25 10.40
CA ILE A 128 9.61 -2.13 11.40
C ILE A 128 8.72 -1.35 12.37
N LEU A 129 9.24 -0.24 12.93
CA LEU A 129 8.48 0.59 13.86
C LEU A 129 7.23 1.20 13.20
N ASN A 130 7.33 1.62 11.94
CA ASN A 130 6.16 2.07 11.18
C ASN A 130 5.13 0.97 11.02
N LEU A 131 5.55 -0.25 10.66
CA LEU A 131 4.63 -1.36 10.47
C LEU A 131 3.86 -1.71 11.74
N ILE A 132 4.54 -1.79 12.89
CA ILE A 132 3.91 -2.20 14.17
C ILE A 132 3.05 -1.10 14.80
N THR A 133 3.24 0.15 14.41
CA THR A 133 2.44 1.28 14.94
C THR A 133 1.32 1.68 13.98
N LEU A 134 1.65 1.93 12.72
CA LEU A 134 0.70 2.47 11.75
C LEU A 134 -0.37 1.45 11.35
N LEU A 135 0.00 0.17 11.16
CA LEU A 135 -0.97 -0.83 10.71
C LEU A 135 -2.05 -1.13 11.76
N PRO A 136 -1.75 -1.38 13.05
CA PRO A 136 -2.79 -1.57 14.06
C PRO A 136 -3.64 -0.33 14.29
N LEU A 137 -2.99 0.86 14.27
CA LEU A 137 -3.71 2.12 14.44
C LEU A 137 -4.69 2.34 13.26
N SER A 138 -4.24 2.13 12.03
CA SER A 138 -5.13 2.22 10.86
C SER A 138 -6.27 1.18 10.92
N ALA A 139 -5.99 -0.03 11.40
CA ALA A 139 -6.98 -1.09 11.53
C ALA A 139 -8.12 -0.73 12.48
N ILE A 140 -7.82 -0.03 13.59
CA ILE A 140 -8.81 0.49 14.54
C ILE A 140 -9.77 1.47 13.86
N PHE A 141 -9.25 2.39 13.02
CA PHE A 141 -10.06 3.40 12.35
C PHE A 141 -10.68 2.91 11.03
N MET A 142 -10.26 1.78 10.50
CA MET A 142 -10.74 1.22 9.21
C MET A 142 -12.27 1.04 9.12
N PRO A 143 -13.01 0.66 10.20
CA PRO A 143 -14.47 0.57 10.13
C PRO A 143 -15.15 1.85 9.69
N PHE A 144 -14.63 3.04 10.05
CA PHE A 144 -15.20 4.32 9.64
C PHE A 144 -15.22 4.52 8.12
N ILE A 145 -14.31 3.86 7.40
CA ILE A 145 -14.31 3.86 5.94
C ILE A 145 -15.16 2.72 5.37
N LEU A 146 -15.04 1.50 5.95
CA LEU A 146 -15.58 0.29 5.35
C LEU A 146 -17.04 0.02 5.70
N ASP A 147 -17.46 0.33 6.94
CA ASP A 147 -18.66 -0.28 7.53
C ASP A 147 -19.82 0.72 7.69
N PHE A 148 -19.60 2.03 7.48
CA PHE A 148 -20.60 3.08 7.74
C PHE A 148 -21.03 3.89 6.52
N GLY A 149 -20.96 3.32 5.32
CA GLY A 149 -21.60 3.87 4.12
C GLY A 149 -20.72 4.75 3.25
N LEU A 150 -19.53 5.19 3.71
CA LEU A 150 -18.61 5.99 2.88
C LEU A 150 -18.27 5.29 1.55
N MET A 151 -18.05 3.96 1.61
CA MET A 151 -17.79 3.15 0.42
C MET A 151 -18.93 3.17 -0.60
N ASP A 152 -20.18 3.17 -0.13
CA ASP A 152 -21.35 3.17 -1.00
C ASP A 152 -21.57 4.55 -1.64
N ILE A 153 -21.28 5.62 -0.90
CA ILE A 153 -21.30 7.00 -1.42
C ILE A 153 -20.27 7.15 -2.53
N VAL A 154 -18.99 6.78 -2.28
CA VAL A 154 -17.92 6.90 -3.27
C VAL A 154 -18.19 6.03 -4.49
N GLU A 155 -18.74 4.81 -4.29
CA GLU A 155 -19.12 3.94 -5.39
C GLU A 155 -20.11 4.62 -6.34
N ALA A 156 -21.12 5.28 -5.82
CA ALA A 156 -22.15 5.93 -6.62
C ALA A 156 -21.60 7.04 -7.54
N TYR A 157 -20.55 7.75 -7.09
CA TYR A 157 -19.91 8.81 -7.88
C TYR A 157 -18.84 8.30 -8.84
N CYS A 158 -18.01 7.36 -8.40
CA CYS A 158 -16.79 6.95 -9.10
C CYS A 158 -16.95 5.72 -9.99
N HIS A 159 -18.09 4.99 -9.89
CA HIS A 159 -18.28 3.72 -10.59
C HIS A 159 -18.00 3.81 -12.10
N LYS A 160 -18.58 4.81 -12.80
CA LYS A 160 -18.44 4.95 -14.26
C LYS A 160 -17.00 5.14 -14.70
N LEU A 161 -16.25 5.99 -13.98
CA LEU A 161 -14.86 6.31 -14.27
C LEU A 161 -13.95 5.10 -14.00
N MET A 162 -14.09 4.47 -12.81
CA MET A 162 -13.30 3.33 -12.41
C MET A 162 -13.50 2.11 -13.31
N LYS A 163 -14.75 1.89 -13.73
CA LYS A 163 -15.08 0.79 -14.64
C LYS A 163 -14.48 1.01 -16.03
N LYS A 164 -14.53 2.23 -16.54
CA LYS A 164 -14.00 2.58 -17.87
C LYS A 164 -12.46 2.51 -17.90
N LEU A 165 -11.79 3.08 -16.92
CA LEU A 165 -10.34 3.17 -16.90
C LEU A 165 -9.68 1.85 -16.47
N PHE A 166 -10.11 1.27 -15.36
CA PHE A 166 -9.37 0.20 -14.68
C PHE A 166 -10.13 -1.12 -14.55
N ASN A 167 -11.38 -1.21 -15.03
CA ASN A 167 -12.27 -2.36 -14.80
C ASN A 167 -12.49 -2.67 -13.30
N LEU A 168 -12.51 -1.63 -12.46
CA LEU A 168 -12.72 -1.71 -11.03
C LEU A 168 -14.12 -1.21 -10.65
N SER A 169 -14.62 -1.65 -9.48
CA SER A 169 -15.80 -1.05 -8.85
C SER A 169 -15.47 0.34 -8.30
N GLY A 170 -16.48 1.19 -8.12
CA GLY A 170 -16.29 2.54 -7.57
C GLY A 170 -15.73 2.55 -6.15
N LYS A 171 -16.00 1.53 -5.35
CA LYS A 171 -15.45 1.35 -4.00
C LYS A 171 -13.91 1.31 -3.98
N SER A 172 -13.31 0.80 -5.02
CA SER A 172 -11.85 0.70 -5.15
C SER A 172 -11.12 2.04 -5.09
N VAL A 173 -11.82 3.15 -5.33
CA VAL A 173 -11.23 4.50 -5.24
C VAL A 173 -10.66 4.79 -3.86
N LEU A 174 -11.43 4.53 -2.80
CA LEU A 174 -10.97 4.77 -1.42
C LEU A 174 -9.74 3.93 -1.09
N ASN A 175 -9.67 2.71 -1.62
CA ASN A 175 -8.50 1.88 -1.43
C ASN A 175 -7.27 2.41 -2.18
N ILE A 176 -7.43 2.90 -3.41
CA ILE A 176 -6.34 3.55 -4.17
C ILE A 176 -5.87 4.81 -3.44
N ILE A 177 -6.78 5.62 -2.93
CA ILE A 177 -6.46 6.81 -2.15
C ILE A 177 -5.72 6.43 -0.86
N MET A 178 -6.04 5.29 -0.24
CA MET A 178 -5.32 4.78 0.93
C MET A 178 -3.83 4.53 0.64
N TYR A 179 -3.48 3.94 -0.51
CA TYR A 179 -2.08 3.80 -0.93
C TYR A 179 -1.39 5.14 -1.13
N ILE A 180 -2.10 6.12 -1.69
CA ILE A 180 -1.53 7.43 -2.02
C ILE A 180 -1.25 8.24 -0.75
N PHE A 181 -2.19 8.32 0.19
CA PHE A 181 -2.10 9.24 1.34
C PHE A 181 -1.50 8.61 2.60
N ASN A 182 -1.59 7.30 2.76
CA ASN A 182 -1.06 6.65 3.95
C ASN A 182 0.20 5.83 3.62
N ASP A 183 0.07 4.52 3.57
CA ASP A 183 1.17 3.62 3.30
C ASP A 183 0.67 2.40 2.53
N CYS A 184 1.58 1.74 1.80
CA CYS A 184 1.27 0.52 1.08
C CYS A 184 0.71 -0.57 2.01
N PHE A 185 1.19 -0.69 3.24
CA PHE A 185 0.69 -1.67 4.21
C PHE A 185 -0.77 -1.44 4.57
N CYS A 186 -1.19 -0.18 4.78
CA CYS A 186 -2.58 0.19 5.01
C CYS A 186 -3.47 -0.13 3.81
N GLY A 187 -2.98 0.16 2.60
CA GLY A 187 -3.67 -0.16 1.34
C GLY A 187 -3.84 -1.67 1.14
N TYR A 188 -2.80 -2.46 1.41
CA TYR A 188 -2.85 -3.93 1.37
C TYR A 188 -3.86 -4.49 2.38
N PHE A 189 -3.81 -3.99 3.61
CA PHE A 189 -4.73 -4.40 4.67
C PHE A 189 -6.18 -4.14 4.27
N MET A 190 -6.48 -2.93 3.80
CA MET A 190 -7.80 -2.57 3.31
C MET A 190 -8.25 -3.44 2.13
N THR A 191 -7.35 -3.72 1.16
CA THR A 191 -7.67 -4.61 0.03
C THR A 191 -8.05 -6.01 0.49
N ASN A 192 -7.30 -6.57 1.45
CA ASN A 192 -7.56 -7.89 2.01
C ASN A 192 -8.90 -7.93 2.77
N LEU A 193 -9.22 -6.89 3.56
CA LEU A 193 -10.50 -6.77 4.25
C LEU A 193 -11.67 -6.69 3.26
N LEU A 194 -11.58 -5.84 2.23
CA LEU A 194 -12.60 -5.70 1.20
C LEU A 194 -12.86 -7.03 0.45
N TYR A 195 -11.78 -7.74 0.13
CA TYR A 195 -11.87 -9.04 -0.53
C TYR A 195 -12.51 -10.09 0.37
N LYS A 196 -12.10 -10.20 1.64
CA LYS A 196 -12.68 -11.13 2.63
C LYS A 196 -14.16 -10.85 2.91
N LYS A 197 -14.54 -9.56 3.00
CA LYS A 197 -15.94 -9.15 3.18
C LYS A 197 -16.79 -9.34 1.89
N GLY A 198 -16.20 -9.79 0.77
CA GLY A 198 -16.89 -9.96 -0.50
C GLY A 198 -17.39 -8.65 -1.10
N GLN A 199 -16.76 -7.52 -0.81
CA GLN A 199 -17.12 -6.21 -1.35
C GLN A 199 -16.44 -5.92 -2.68
N ILE A 200 -15.32 -6.57 -2.96
CA ILE A 200 -14.62 -6.55 -4.25
C ILE A 200 -14.39 -7.97 -4.76
N ARG A 201 -14.32 -8.11 -6.09
CA ARG A 201 -14.05 -9.39 -6.75
C ARG A 201 -12.57 -9.76 -6.68
N GLN A 202 -12.26 -11.05 -6.84
CA GLN A 202 -10.88 -11.54 -6.90
C GLN A 202 -10.03 -10.76 -7.91
N ARG A 203 -10.55 -10.54 -9.12
CA ARG A 203 -9.84 -9.76 -10.15
C ARG A 203 -9.57 -8.33 -9.72
N GLU A 204 -10.52 -7.67 -9.08
CA GLU A 204 -10.37 -6.29 -8.59
C GLU A 204 -9.32 -6.21 -7.49
N ALA A 205 -9.34 -7.14 -6.53
CA ALA A 205 -8.31 -7.24 -5.50
C ALA A 205 -6.91 -7.43 -6.09
N CYS A 206 -6.78 -8.29 -7.12
CA CYS A 206 -5.51 -8.47 -7.83
C CYS A 206 -5.06 -7.21 -8.56
N ILE A 207 -5.98 -6.48 -9.23
CA ILE A 207 -5.66 -5.20 -9.89
C ILE A 207 -5.12 -4.19 -8.88
N ILE A 208 -5.82 -4.01 -7.75
CA ILE A 208 -5.44 -3.03 -6.75
C ILE A 208 -4.04 -3.36 -6.20
N LEU A 209 -3.81 -4.60 -5.81
CA LEU A 209 -2.55 -5.06 -5.26
C LEU A 209 -1.38 -4.93 -6.23
N LEU A 210 -1.56 -5.37 -7.48
CA LEU A 210 -0.48 -5.40 -8.46
C LEU A 210 -0.21 -4.04 -9.09
N ASN A 211 -1.22 -3.17 -9.20
CA ASN A 211 -1.11 -1.96 -10.00
C ASN A 211 -1.14 -0.66 -9.19
N PHE A 212 -1.69 -0.66 -7.98
CA PHE A 212 -1.84 0.56 -7.19
C PHE A 212 -1.02 0.59 -5.90
N SER A 213 -0.18 -0.42 -5.64
CA SER A 213 0.79 -0.39 -4.56
C SER A 213 1.96 0.54 -4.92
N ILE A 214 1.76 1.83 -4.74
CA ILE A 214 2.72 2.89 -5.04
C ILE A 214 3.27 3.52 -3.75
N ALA A 215 4.34 4.29 -3.89
CA ALA A 215 4.85 5.09 -2.79
C ALA A 215 3.84 6.20 -2.40
N SER A 216 3.73 6.46 -1.11
CA SER A 216 2.82 7.49 -0.59
C SER A 216 3.29 8.91 -0.92
N VAL A 217 2.38 9.89 -0.76
CA VAL A 217 2.69 11.32 -0.93
C VAL A 217 3.89 11.74 -0.05
N SER A 218 4.00 11.20 1.16
CA SER A 218 5.12 11.51 2.06
C SER A 218 6.45 11.07 1.47
N ILE A 219 6.52 9.84 0.94
CA ILE A 219 7.71 9.32 0.26
C ILE A 219 7.97 10.08 -1.04
N SER A 220 6.92 10.44 -1.78
CA SER A 220 7.04 11.25 -2.99
C SER A 220 7.67 12.63 -2.70
N ASN A 221 7.27 13.28 -1.61
CA ASN A 221 7.83 14.55 -1.18
C ASN A 221 9.31 14.42 -0.79
N TYR A 222 9.67 13.36 -0.05
CA TYR A 222 11.05 13.06 0.30
C TYR A 222 11.93 12.87 -0.96
N ILE A 223 11.46 12.06 -1.91
CA ILE A 223 12.15 11.83 -3.19
C ILE A 223 12.35 13.13 -3.96
N ALA A 224 11.33 13.98 -4.03
CA ALA A 224 11.41 15.25 -4.72
C ALA A 224 12.42 16.21 -4.06
N GLU A 225 12.54 16.20 -2.73
CA GLU A 225 13.53 16.96 -1.97
C GLU A 225 14.96 16.49 -2.26
N GLU A 226 15.22 15.19 -2.16
CA GLU A 226 16.55 14.61 -2.43
C GLU A 226 17.03 14.85 -3.86
N LEU A 227 16.12 14.77 -4.82
CA LEU A 227 16.42 14.99 -6.22
C LEU A 227 16.40 16.48 -6.64
N ASN A 228 16.03 17.40 -5.74
CA ASN A 228 15.82 18.83 -6.01
C ASN A 228 14.84 19.08 -7.16
N ILE A 229 13.66 18.46 -7.09
CA ILE A 229 12.57 18.58 -8.08
C ILE A 229 11.37 19.29 -7.44
N ASN A 230 10.60 20.05 -8.21
CA ASN A 230 9.36 20.66 -7.71
C ASN A 230 8.34 19.59 -7.31
N LYS A 231 7.99 19.53 -6.01
CA LYS A 231 7.15 18.48 -5.41
C LYS A 231 5.79 18.35 -6.10
N VAL A 232 5.12 19.48 -6.35
CA VAL A 232 3.75 19.49 -6.89
C VAL A 232 3.73 19.00 -8.33
N ASN A 233 4.59 19.57 -9.19
CA ASN A 233 4.67 19.19 -10.59
C ASN A 233 5.09 17.73 -10.75
N PHE A 234 6.05 17.29 -9.95
CA PHE A 234 6.52 15.92 -9.91
C PHE A 234 5.42 14.93 -9.53
N PHE A 235 4.65 15.23 -8.47
CA PHE A 235 3.54 14.38 -8.04
C PHE A 235 2.43 14.32 -9.10
N ILE A 236 2.02 15.44 -9.68
CA ILE A 236 0.99 15.48 -10.74
C ILE A 236 1.43 14.65 -11.95
N LEU A 237 2.68 14.82 -12.40
CA LEU A 237 3.24 14.07 -13.51
C LEU A 237 3.26 12.56 -13.21
N SER A 238 3.71 12.17 -12.02
CA SER A 238 3.72 10.77 -11.59
C SER A 238 2.33 10.16 -11.57
N MET A 239 1.32 10.88 -11.06
CA MET A 239 -0.08 10.40 -11.04
C MET A 239 -0.66 10.29 -12.45
N PHE A 240 -0.32 11.19 -13.36
CA PHE A 240 -0.74 11.10 -14.75
C PHE A 240 -0.16 9.85 -15.44
N ILE A 241 1.14 9.59 -15.25
CA ILE A 241 1.80 8.38 -15.76
C ILE A 241 1.19 7.12 -15.14
N LEU A 242 0.90 7.13 -13.83
CA LEU A 242 0.23 6.03 -13.14
C LEU A 242 -1.09 5.65 -13.80
N ILE A 243 -1.92 6.64 -14.13
CA ILE A 243 -3.21 6.42 -14.78
C ILE A 243 -3.02 5.73 -16.14
N LEU A 244 -2.08 6.20 -16.95
CA LEU A 244 -1.78 5.63 -18.26
C LEU A 244 -1.25 4.19 -18.15
N VAL A 245 -0.27 3.95 -17.31
CA VAL A 245 0.33 2.63 -17.07
C VAL A 245 -0.75 1.65 -16.60
N ASN A 246 -1.55 2.05 -15.60
CA ASN A 246 -2.54 1.15 -15.02
C ASN A 246 -3.73 0.88 -15.94
N THR A 247 -4.11 1.80 -16.84
CA THR A 247 -5.12 1.51 -17.87
C THR A 247 -4.70 0.37 -18.79
N ILE A 248 -3.41 0.23 -19.06
CA ILE A 248 -2.87 -0.86 -19.87
C ILE A 248 -2.75 -2.13 -19.04
N LEU A 249 -2.10 -2.06 -17.87
CA LEU A 249 -1.85 -3.21 -16.99
C LEU A 249 -3.12 -3.93 -16.54
N CYS A 250 -4.21 -3.20 -16.29
CA CYS A 250 -5.49 -3.80 -15.92
C CYS A 250 -6.10 -4.73 -16.99
N ARG A 251 -5.59 -4.67 -18.22
CA ARG A 251 -6.06 -5.47 -19.37
C ARG A 251 -5.09 -6.54 -19.81
N THR A 252 -3.85 -6.53 -19.29
CA THR A 252 -2.78 -7.46 -19.65
C THR A 252 -2.76 -8.69 -18.73
N TYR A 253 -1.93 -9.67 -19.09
CA TYR A 253 -1.60 -10.81 -18.23
C TYR A 253 -0.77 -10.31 -17.02
N PRO A 254 -0.97 -10.85 -15.81
CA PRO A 254 -1.84 -11.97 -15.41
C PRO A 254 -3.30 -11.58 -15.08
N ILE A 255 -3.62 -10.31 -15.00
CA ILE A 255 -4.89 -9.78 -14.50
C ILE A 255 -6.09 -10.22 -15.35
N ASN A 256 -5.92 -10.24 -16.68
CA ASN A 256 -7.00 -10.62 -17.60
C ASN A 256 -7.52 -12.06 -17.38
N LYS A 257 -6.69 -12.96 -16.84
CA LYS A 257 -7.04 -14.36 -16.53
C LYS A 257 -7.61 -14.57 -15.13
N LYS A 258 -7.63 -13.53 -14.27
CA LYS A 258 -8.17 -13.65 -12.91
C LYS A 258 -9.70 -13.79 -12.90
N LYS A 259 -10.20 -14.62 -11.99
CA LYS A 259 -11.64 -14.87 -11.83
C LYS A 259 -12.39 -13.62 -11.39
N LYS A 260 -13.62 -13.46 -11.86
CA LYS A 260 -14.53 -12.39 -11.46
C LYS A 260 -15.45 -12.79 -10.28
N SER A 261 -15.08 -13.82 -9.54
CA SER A 261 -15.83 -14.31 -8.37
C SER A 261 -15.50 -13.49 -7.12
N TYR A 262 -16.44 -13.45 -6.20
CA TYR A 262 -16.21 -12.94 -4.84
C TYR A 262 -15.60 -14.03 -3.96
N TYR A 263 -14.97 -13.63 -2.83
CA TYR A 263 -14.40 -14.56 -1.85
C TYR A 263 -15.47 -15.39 -1.13
N ILE A 264 -16.56 -14.74 -0.79
CA ILE A 264 -17.75 -15.36 -0.19
C ILE A 264 -18.94 -15.17 -1.14
N LYS A 265 -19.97 -16.04 -1.04
CA LYS A 265 -21.22 -15.85 -1.77
C LYS A 265 -21.93 -14.64 -1.16
N THR A 266 -22.01 -13.54 -1.90
CA THR A 266 -22.66 -12.31 -1.47
C THR A 266 -23.75 -11.94 -2.44
N ASN A 267 -24.81 -11.31 -1.91
CA ASN A 267 -25.86 -10.66 -2.74
C ASN A 267 -25.45 -9.25 -3.16
N TYR A 268 -24.16 -8.90 -2.98
CA TYR A 268 -23.68 -7.57 -3.32
C TYR A 268 -23.81 -7.29 -4.82
N LYS A 269 -24.52 -6.21 -5.15
CA LYS A 269 -24.65 -5.67 -6.51
C LYS A 269 -24.03 -4.28 -6.55
N GLU A 270 -23.19 -4.04 -7.55
CA GLU A 270 -22.60 -2.71 -7.81
C GLU A 270 -23.74 -1.67 -7.94
N SER A 271 -23.58 -0.51 -7.28
CA SER A 271 -24.59 0.55 -7.28
C SER A 271 -24.34 1.49 -8.43
N TYR A 272 -25.36 1.66 -9.27
CA TYR A 272 -25.36 2.69 -10.29
C TYR A 272 -26.63 3.52 -10.17
N PHE A 273 -26.50 4.79 -9.78
CA PHE A 273 -27.60 5.74 -9.69
C PHE A 273 -27.42 6.81 -10.76
N LYS A 274 -28.52 7.15 -11.49
CA LYS A 274 -28.50 8.21 -12.49
C LYS A 274 -28.69 9.59 -11.84
N SER A 275 -29.56 9.68 -10.83
CA SER A 275 -29.90 10.90 -10.09
C SER A 275 -29.78 10.65 -8.58
N ASP A 276 -29.73 11.72 -7.78
CA ASP A 276 -29.75 11.71 -6.32
C ASP A 276 -28.80 10.69 -5.69
N LYS A 277 -27.57 10.61 -6.25
CA LYS A 277 -26.58 9.59 -5.93
C LYS A 277 -26.29 9.49 -4.44
N LEU A 278 -26.19 10.64 -3.74
CA LEU A 278 -25.88 10.69 -2.32
C LEU A 278 -27.01 10.07 -1.48
N ILE A 279 -28.24 10.54 -1.70
CA ILE A 279 -29.43 10.07 -0.95
C ILE A 279 -29.66 8.58 -1.22
N ASN A 280 -29.59 8.18 -2.48
CA ASN A 280 -29.82 6.79 -2.87
C ASN A 280 -28.74 5.84 -2.34
N SER A 281 -27.48 6.28 -2.27
CA SER A 281 -26.39 5.47 -1.70
C SER A 281 -26.54 5.32 -0.18
N ILE A 282 -26.90 6.37 0.53
CA ILE A 282 -27.18 6.32 1.98
C ILE A 282 -28.38 5.42 2.26
N ASN A 283 -29.48 5.59 1.54
CA ASN A 283 -30.68 4.75 1.70
C ASN A 283 -30.36 3.26 1.43
N LYS A 284 -29.58 2.96 0.38
CA LYS A 284 -29.14 1.60 0.09
C LYS A 284 -28.28 1.03 1.25
N HIS A 285 -27.39 1.83 1.79
CA HIS A 285 -26.57 1.41 2.92
C HIS A 285 -27.44 1.07 4.15
N ILE A 286 -28.36 1.96 4.50
CA ILE A 286 -29.29 1.75 5.63
C ILE A 286 -30.14 0.50 5.44
N GLN A 287 -30.65 0.24 4.23
CA GLN A 287 -31.47 -0.94 3.91
C GLN A 287 -30.69 -2.26 4.00
N ASN A 288 -29.40 -2.24 3.64
CA ASN A 288 -28.55 -3.44 3.65
C ASN A 288 -27.68 -3.56 4.91
N LYS A 289 -27.90 -2.68 5.89
CA LYS A 289 -27.10 -2.62 7.10
C LYS A 289 -27.38 -3.84 7.97
N GLU A 290 -26.33 -4.60 8.27
CA GLU A 290 -26.27 -5.47 9.44
C GLU A 290 -26.00 -4.60 10.67
N ASP A 291 -26.54 -4.94 11.83
CA ASP A 291 -26.24 -4.24 13.09
C ASP A 291 -24.76 -4.41 13.47
N ILE A 292 -23.95 -3.50 12.94
CA ILE A 292 -22.51 -3.55 13.17
C ILE A 292 -22.18 -2.76 14.43
N ASN A 293 -21.74 -3.47 15.45
CA ASN A 293 -21.15 -2.85 16.63
C ASN A 293 -19.74 -2.35 16.27
N ILE A 294 -19.56 -1.01 16.30
CA ILE A 294 -18.31 -0.36 15.95
C ILE A 294 -17.12 -0.89 16.75
N PHE A 295 -17.26 -1.02 18.06
CA PHE A 295 -16.17 -1.52 18.93
C PHE A 295 -15.77 -2.95 18.58
N LYS A 296 -16.74 -3.80 18.26
CA LYS A 296 -16.47 -5.18 17.84
C LYS A 296 -15.72 -5.21 16.50
N SER A 297 -16.10 -4.33 15.56
CA SER A 297 -15.39 -4.19 14.27
C SER A 297 -13.97 -3.65 14.45
N MET A 298 -13.77 -2.64 15.29
CA MET A 298 -12.44 -2.10 15.62
C MET A 298 -11.54 -3.17 16.23
N ILE A 299 -12.00 -3.90 17.24
CA ILE A 299 -11.23 -4.97 17.89
C ILE A 299 -10.87 -6.07 16.89
N LYS A 300 -11.82 -6.52 16.09
CA LYS A 300 -11.60 -7.57 15.08
C LYS A 300 -10.55 -7.16 14.06
N ASN A 301 -10.62 -5.93 13.56
CA ASN A 301 -9.64 -5.43 12.61
C ASN A 301 -8.26 -5.26 13.25
N PHE A 302 -8.22 -4.80 14.52
CA PHE A 302 -6.98 -4.72 15.29
C PHE A 302 -6.32 -6.09 15.44
N GLU A 303 -7.06 -7.10 15.89
CA GLU A 303 -6.56 -8.47 16.00
C GLU A 303 -6.05 -9.01 14.67
N GLU A 304 -6.77 -8.75 13.57
CA GLU A 304 -6.34 -9.17 12.23
C GLU A 304 -5.04 -8.49 11.82
N SER A 305 -4.87 -7.20 12.14
CA SER A 305 -3.63 -6.47 11.87
C SER A 305 -2.43 -7.05 12.62
N ILE A 306 -2.60 -7.39 13.90
CA ILE A 306 -1.57 -8.05 14.72
C ILE A 306 -1.21 -9.42 14.13
N HIS A 307 -2.20 -10.20 13.69
CA HIS A 307 -1.93 -11.48 13.03
C HIS A 307 -1.11 -11.35 11.75
N ILE A 308 -1.35 -10.31 10.97
CA ILE A 308 -0.55 -10.00 9.78
C ILE A 308 0.88 -9.62 10.17
N ILE A 309 1.04 -8.73 11.15
CA ILE A 309 2.34 -8.28 11.65
C ILE A 309 3.20 -9.46 12.11
N ILE A 310 2.65 -10.33 12.95
CA ILE A 310 3.35 -11.52 13.46
C ILE A 310 3.87 -12.42 12.33
N ARG A 311 3.14 -12.54 11.23
CA ARG A 311 3.58 -13.34 10.07
C ARG A 311 4.57 -12.61 9.19
N LEU A 312 4.43 -11.30 9.09
CA LEU A 312 5.17 -10.49 8.14
C LEU A 312 6.58 -10.15 8.65
N ILE A 313 6.70 -9.67 9.90
CA ILE A 313 7.95 -9.07 10.41
C ILE A 313 9.14 -10.01 10.35
N PRO A 314 9.09 -11.27 10.82
CA PRO A 314 10.26 -12.15 10.78
C PRO A 314 10.82 -12.33 9.38
N ASN A 315 9.91 -12.45 8.41
CA ASN A 315 10.25 -12.65 7.01
C ASN A 315 10.76 -11.36 6.35
N LEU A 316 10.17 -10.22 6.71
CA LEU A 316 10.57 -8.91 6.20
C LEU A 316 11.99 -8.58 6.63
N VAL A 317 12.31 -8.73 7.91
CA VAL A 317 13.66 -8.52 8.45
C VAL A 317 14.67 -9.40 7.73
N LEU A 318 14.39 -10.70 7.65
CA LEU A 318 15.29 -11.66 7.02
C LEU A 318 15.56 -11.33 5.54
N ILE A 319 14.52 -11.00 4.78
CA ILE A 319 14.66 -10.73 3.34
C ILE A 319 15.32 -9.38 3.09
N MET A 320 15.04 -8.36 3.87
CA MET A 320 15.76 -7.08 3.75
C MET A 320 17.25 -7.25 4.09
N TYR A 321 17.56 -8.02 5.12
CA TYR A 321 18.94 -8.35 5.49
C TYR A 321 19.66 -9.13 4.39
N LEU A 322 19.06 -10.21 3.88
CA LEU A 322 19.65 -10.99 2.79
C LEU A 322 19.76 -10.18 1.49
N GLY A 323 18.78 -9.32 1.22
CA GLY A 323 18.80 -8.40 0.08
C GLY A 323 20.02 -7.48 0.13
N ASN A 324 20.32 -6.93 1.30
CA ASN A 324 21.52 -6.09 1.49
C ASN A 324 22.82 -6.87 1.25
N ILE A 325 22.94 -8.10 1.77
CA ILE A 325 24.13 -8.95 1.53
C ILE A 325 24.28 -9.25 0.04
N ILE A 326 23.18 -9.53 -0.66
CA ILE A 326 23.18 -9.81 -2.10
C ILE A 326 23.66 -8.58 -2.87
N ILE A 327 23.17 -7.38 -2.52
CA ILE A 327 23.57 -6.12 -3.17
C ILE A 327 25.06 -5.91 -3.05
N ASN A 328 25.62 -6.15 -1.89
CA ASN A 328 27.02 -5.82 -1.62
C ASN A 328 28.04 -6.88 -2.10
N ASN A 329 27.60 -8.14 -2.34
CA ASN A 329 28.54 -9.25 -2.50
C ASN A 329 28.35 -10.08 -3.78
N ILE A 330 27.33 -9.85 -4.62
CA ILE A 330 27.01 -10.76 -5.72
C ILE A 330 27.08 -10.08 -7.09
N ASN A 331 27.81 -10.65 -8.03
CA ASN A 331 27.95 -10.18 -9.42
C ASN A 331 26.64 -10.18 -10.22
N ILE A 332 25.58 -10.85 -9.75
CA ILE A 332 24.24 -10.83 -10.38
C ILE A 332 23.72 -9.40 -10.58
N ILE A 333 24.09 -8.48 -9.69
CA ILE A 333 23.73 -7.06 -9.82
C ILE A 333 24.38 -6.45 -11.06
N TYR A 334 25.61 -6.85 -11.35
CA TYR A 334 26.30 -6.39 -12.55
C TYR A 334 25.60 -6.88 -13.84
N ASP A 335 25.16 -8.13 -13.90
CA ASP A 335 24.45 -8.69 -15.04
C ASP A 335 23.09 -8.02 -15.25
N LEU A 336 22.34 -7.78 -14.17
CA LEU A 336 21.08 -7.04 -14.23
C LEU A 336 21.30 -5.57 -14.65
N LYS A 337 22.36 -4.94 -14.18
CA LYS A 337 22.75 -3.59 -14.60
C LYS A 337 22.95 -3.53 -16.12
N ILE A 338 23.63 -4.49 -16.72
CA ILE A 338 23.85 -4.55 -18.17
C ILE A 338 22.52 -4.63 -18.93
N VAL A 339 21.58 -5.43 -18.47
CA VAL A 339 20.25 -5.54 -19.11
C VAL A 339 19.52 -4.20 -19.09
N PHE A 340 19.51 -3.50 -17.94
CA PHE A 340 18.85 -2.21 -17.82
C PHE A 340 19.58 -1.11 -18.59
N SER A 341 20.92 -1.11 -18.59
CA SER A 341 21.69 -0.13 -19.38
C SER A 341 21.40 -0.25 -20.86
N TYR A 342 21.29 -1.46 -21.40
CA TYR A 342 20.92 -1.68 -22.80
C TYR A 342 19.52 -1.14 -23.15
N ILE A 343 18.54 -1.34 -22.26
CA ILE A 343 17.18 -0.78 -22.45
C ILE A 343 17.20 0.75 -22.42
N LEU A 344 17.95 1.35 -21.50
CA LEU A 344 18.07 2.80 -21.37
C LEU A 344 18.82 3.43 -22.54
N GLU A 345 19.81 2.73 -23.09
CA GLU A 345 20.54 3.13 -24.29
C GLU A 345 19.63 3.19 -25.53
N ILE A 346 18.80 2.15 -25.73
CA ILE A 346 17.79 2.16 -26.81
C ILE A 346 16.84 3.35 -26.67
N LEU A 347 16.47 3.71 -25.44
CA LEU A 347 15.60 4.83 -25.14
C LEU A 347 16.36 6.17 -25.10
N ARG A 348 17.67 6.21 -25.38
CA ARG A 348 18.53 7.41 -25.43
C ARG A 348 18.44 8.29 -24.17
N PHE A 349 18.43 7.67 -22.99
CA PHE A 349 18.52 8.42 -21.75
C PHE A 349 19.95 8.82 -21.45
N ASP A 350 20.10 10.00 -20.83
CA ASP A 350 21.38 10.42 -20.24
C ASP A 350 21.62 9.69 -18.91
N ASN A 351 22.88 9.63 -18.46
CA ASN A 351 23.27 9.02 -17.18
C ASN A 351 22.81 7.56 -17.02
N ILE A 352 23.01 6.75 -18.07
CA ILE A 352 22.54 5.35 -18.15
C ILE A 352 23.07 4.52 -16.98
N ASP A 353 24.35 4.72 -16.61
CA ASP A 353 25.00 3.98 -15.54
C ASP A 353 24.32 4.20 -14.18
N GLU A 354 24.04 5.47 -13.85
CA GLU A 354 23.39 5.84 -12.59
C GLU A 354 21.96 5.32 -12.53
N ILE A 355 21.19 5.48 -13.62
CA ILE A 355 19.81 4.98 -13.67
C ILE A 355 19.78 3.46 -13.59
N SER A 356 20.68 2.74 -14.26
CA SER A 356 20.72 1.29 -14.22
C SER A 356 21.09 0.73 -12.83
N VAL A 357 22.07 1.35 -12.16
CA VAL A 357 22.42 1.03 -10.75
C VAL A 357 21.25 1.28 -9.83
N PHE A 358 20.58 2.43 -10.00
CA PHE A 358 19.38 2.75 -9.24
C PHE A 358 18.26 1.72 -9.43
N LEU A 359 17.96 1.30 -10.68
CA LEU A 359 16.93 0.32 -10.97
C LEU A 359 17.20 -1.02 -10.27
N VAL A 360 18.44 -1.48 -10.26
CA VAL A 360 18.82 -2.75 -9.64
C VAL A 360 18.75 -2.68 -8.12
N ASN A 361 19.33 -1.65 -7.51
CA ASN A 361 19.30 -1.48 -6.05
C ASN A 361 17.88 -1.24 -5.54
N GLY A 362 17.09 -0.50 -6.30
CA GLY A 362 15.70 -0.22 -6.01
C GLY A 362 14.78 -1.45 -6.03
N PHE A 363 15.19 -2.63 -6.51
CA PHE A 363 14.45 -3.87 -6.30
C PHE A 363 14.33 -4.24 -4.82
N PHE A 364 15.33 -3.88 -4.03
CA PHE A 364 15.40 -4.22 -2.62
C PHE A 364 14.90 -3.08 -1.74
N ASN A 365 15.38 -1.86 -1.97
CA ASN A 365 14.95 -0.67 -1.24
C ASN A 365 15.17 0.62 -2.05
N ASP A 366 14.11 1.44 -2.20
CA ASP A 366 14.15 2.68 -2.94
C ASP A 366 14.96 3.77 -2.27
N ILE A 367 14.89 3.86 -0.94
CA ILE A 367 15.57 4.90 -0.16
C ILE A 367 17.09 4.69 -0.30
N ILE A 368 17.56 3.46 -0.10
CA ILE A 368 18.98 3.12 -0.28
C ILE A 368 19.43 3.42 -1.71
N ALA A 369 18.58 3.10 -2.70
CA ALA A 369 18.91 3.34 -4.10
C ALA A 369 19.06 4.83 -4.41
N ILE A 370 18.28 5.71 -3.78
CA ILE A 370 18.37 7.17 -3.95
C ILE A 370 19.64 7.72 -3.30
N ASP A 371 19.95 7.27 -2.09
CA ASP A 371 21.15 7.70 -1.35
C ASP A 371 22.46 7.37 -2.10
N LEU A 372 22.44 6.29 -2.90
CA LEU A 372 23.57 5.88 -3.73
C LEU A 372 23.74 6.73 -5.02
N LEU A 373 22.75 7.58 -5.38
CA LEU A 373 22.83 8.40 -6.56
C LEU A 373 23.85 9.53 -6.40
N LYS A 374 24.69 9.70 -7.41
CA LYS A 374 25.60 10.85 -7.48
C LYS A 374 24.81 12.15 -7.72
N LYS A 375 25.17 13.23 -7.03
CA LYS A 375 24.45 14.51 -7.09
C LYS A 375 24.45 15.21 -8.47
N ASN A 376 25.30 14.80 -9.40
CA ASN A 376 25.50 15.45 -10.72
C ASN A 376 24.78 14.72 -11.85
N ILE A 377 23.49 14.46 -11.70
CA ILE A 377 22.66 13.81 -12.71
C ILE A 377 21.78 14.87 -13.40
N GLY A 378 21.56 14.72 -14.72
CA GLY A 378 20.69 15.60 -15.51
C GLY A 378 19.24 15.63 -14.99
N TYR A 379 18.54 16.75 -15.21
CA TYR A 379 17.18 16.95 -14.71
C TYR A 379 16.19 15.87 -15.23
N THR A 380 16.29 15.49 -16.49
CA THR A 380 15.48 14.44 -17.12
C THR A 380 15.67 13.08 -16.46
N SER A 381 16.92 12.73 -16.17
CA SER A 381 17.29 11.49 -15.46
C SER A 381 16.79 11.49 -14.01
N LYS A 382 16.88 12.64 -13.32
CA LYS A 382 16.30 12.80 -11.98
C LYS A 382 14.78 12.59 -11.97
N LEU A 383 14.07 13.18 -12.92
CA LEU A 383 12.62 12.98 -13.08
C LEU A 383 12.28 11.52 -13.32
N LEU A 384 13.00 10.84 -14.23
CA LEU A 384 12.77 9.43 -14.52
C LEU A 384 12.97 8.56 -13.28
N ILE A 385 14.08 8.72 -12.57
CA ILE A 385 14.39 8.01 -11.35
C ILE A 385 13.28 8.20 -10.31
N GLY A 386 12.90 9.45 -10.07
CA GLY A 386 11.83 9.77 -9.12
C GLY A 386 10.50 9.15 -9.51
N ILE A 387 10.10 9.19 -10.78
CA ILE A 387 8.87 8.57 -11.29
C ILE A 387 8.90 7.05 -11.08
N ILE A 388 10.02 6.41 -11.37
CA ILE A 388 10.19 4.97 -11.15
C ILE A 388 10.07 4.63 -9.66
N CYS A 389 10.71 5.40 -8.77
CA CYS A 389 10.59 5.23 -7.33
C CYS A 389 9.15 5.22 -6.85
N ILE A 390 8.34 6.16 -7.32
CA ILE A 390 6.94 6.26 -6.89
C ILE A 390 6.10 5.14 -7.49
N LEU A 391 6.28 4.86 -8.78
CA LEU A 391 5.33 4.07 -9.55
C LEU A 391 5.65 2.58 -9.64
N LYS A 392 6.89 2.12 -9.43
CA LYS A 392 7.26 0.71 -9.67
C LYS A 392 6.62 -0.32 -8.74
N CYS A 393 5.87 0.05 -7.78
CA CYS A 393 5.57 -0.67 -6.54
C CYS A 393 6.70 -0.49 -5.51
N THR A 394 6.35 -0.49 -4.24
CA THR A 394 7.36 -0.64 -3.18
C THR A 394 8.20 -1.89 -3.43
N SER A 395 9.31 -2.06 -2.75
CA SER A 395 10.27 -3.14 -3.04
C SER A 395 9.62 -4.52 -3.32
N ILE A 396 10.19 -5.30 -4.22
CA ILE A 396 9.69 -6.67 -4.56
C ILE A 396 9.56 -7.51 -3.30
N THR A 397 10.52 -7.38 -2.41
CA THR A 397 10.63 -8.16 -1.18
C THR A 397 9.43 -7.97 -0.27
N THR A 398 9.09 -6.73 0.05
CA THR A 398 7.94 -6.40 0.91
C THR A 398 6.61 -6.82 0.31
N ASN A 399 6.45 -6.62 -0.99
CA ASN A 399 5.22 -7.00 -1.70
C ASN A 399 4.97 -8.51 -1.73
N ILE A 400 5.99 -9.30 -2.05
CA ILE A 400 5.86 -10.78 -2.07
C ILE A 400 5.49 -11.31 -0.69
N LEU A 401 6.11 -10.76 0.36
CA LEU A 401 5.82 -11.17 1.73
C LEU A 401 4.39 -10.81 2.14
N TYR A 402 3.95 -9.61 1.79
CA TYR A 402 2.59 -9.20 2.11
C TYR A 402 1.55 -10.05 1.39
N LEU A 403 1.81 -10.42 0.13
CA LEU A 403 0.96 -11.34 -0.62
C LEU A 403 0.78 -12.69 0.09
N GLU A 404 1.84 -13.21 0.73
CA GLU A 404 1.76 -14.46 1.50
C GLU A 404 0.90 -14.35 2.76
N THR A 405 0.69 -13.14 3.29
CA THR A 405 -0.17 -12.89 4.46
C THR A 405 -1.63 -12.65 4.10
N THR A 406 -1.92 -12.36 2.82
CA THR A 406 -3.27 -12.09 2.33
C THR A 406 -3.97 -13.34 1.82
N ASN A 407 -5.31 -13.26 1.68
CA ASN A 407 -6.12 -14.33 1.07
C ASN A 407 -6.31 -14.14 -0.45
N ILE A 408 -5.62 -13.15 -1.04
CA ILE A 408 -5.77 -12.80 -2.44
C ILE A 408 -4.92 -13.76 -3.29
N PRO A 409 -5.49 -14.48 -4.26
CA PRO A 409 -4.78 -15.52 -5.00
C PRO A 409 -3.90 -14.95 -6.12
N ILE A 410 -2.71 -14.50 -5.75
CA ILE A 410 -1.65 -14.07 -6.66
C ILE A 410 -0.44 -14.97 -6.43
N ASN A 411 0.06 -15.58 -7.51
CA ASN A 411 1.29 -16.36 -7.45
C ASN A 411 2.52 -15.45 -7.55
N LYS A 412 3.64 -15.88 -6.95
CA LYS A 412 4.92 -15.14 -7.01
C LYS A 412 5.37 -14.85 -8.44
N ILE A 413 5.19 -15.82 -9.36
CA ILE A 413 5.52 -15.65 -10.79
C ILE A 413 4.63 -14.61 -11.45
N GLU A 414 3.33 -14.63 -11.17
CA GLU A 414 2.38 -13.62 -11.68
C GLU A 414 2.74 -12.21 -11.17
N PHE A 415 3.16 -12.11 -9.90
CA PHE A 415 3.64 -10.86 -9.33
C PHE A 415 4.89 -10.36 -10.08
N LEU A 416 5.90 -11.21 -10.26
CA LEU A 416 7.14 -10.84 -10.96
C LEU A 416 6.87 -10.40 -12.40
N ILE A 417 6.03 -11.13 -13.14
CA ILE A 417 5.65 -10.75 -14.51
C ILE A 417 4.97 -9.38 -14.52
N SER A 418 4.01 -9.16 -13.62
CA SER A 418 3.30 -7.88 -13.51
C SER A 418 4.26 -6.73 -13.16
N TYR A 419 5.21 -6.98 -12.28
CA TYR A 419 6.22 -6.02 -11.84
C TYR A 419 7.17 -5.63 -12.99
N ILE A 420 7.68 -6.60 -13.74
CA ILE A 420 8.56 -6.35 -14.90
C ILE A 420 7.80 -5.56 -15.99
N LEU A 421 6.58 -6.00 -16.34
CA LEU A 421 5.74 -5.29 -17.30
C LEU A 421 5.47 -3.85 -16.87
N ARG A 422 5.28 -3.63 -15.58
CA ARG A 422 5.06 -2.29 -15.02
C ARG A 422 6.29 -1.41 -15.20
N ILE A 423 7.49 -1.88 -14.88
CA ILE A 423 8.74 -1.12 -15.07
C ILE A 423 8.92 -0.76 -16.54
N ILE A 424 8.74 -1.72 -17.45
CA ILE A 424 8.87 -1.49 -18.89
C ILE A 424 7.88 -0.40 -19.36
N LEU A 425 6.62 -0.47 -18.93
CA LEU A 425 5.62 0.53 -19.30
C LEU A 425 5.92 1.92 -18.69
N ILE A 426 6.40 1.97 -17.45
CA ILE A 426 6.82 3.23 -16.83
C ILE A 426 7.96 3.85 -17.63
N LEU A 427 8.99 3.08 -17.98
CA LEU A 427 10.11 3.56 -18.79
C LEU A 427 9.66 4.10 -20.14
N LEU A 428 8.83 3.33 -20.88
CA LEU A 428 8.33 3.73 -22.19
C LEU A 428 7.46 4.99 -22.14
N ILE A 429 6.49 5.04 -21.23
CA ILE A 429 5.56 6.17 -21.12
C ILE A 429 6.29 7.42 -20.60
N SER A 430 7.18 7.26 -19.60
CA SER A 430 7.98 8.37 -19.08
C SER A 430 8.88 8.94 -20.16
N TYR A 431 9.53 8.09 -20.96
CA TYR A 431 10.34 8.52 -22.08
C TYR A 431 9.53 9.37 -23.08
N MET A 432 8.37 8.87 -23.51
CA MET A 432 7.51 9.61 -24.44
C MET A 432 7.10 10.98 -23.91
N ILE A 433 6.75 11.06 -22.62
CA ILE A 433 6.30 12.31 -21.99
C ILE A 433 7.48 13.29 -21.82
N ILE A 434 8.63 12.81 -21.34
CA ILE A 434 9.82 13.64 -21.14
C ILE A 434 10.33 14.15 -22.50
N TYR A 435 10.33 13.31 -23.52
CA TYR A 435 10.71 13.68 -24.87
C TYR A 435 9.77 14.75 -25.45
N LEU A 436 8.47 14.62 -25.31
CA LEU A 436 7.51 15.63 -25.71
C LEU A 436 7.71 16.95 -24.96
N TYR A 437 8.00 16.86 -23.65
CA TYR A 437 8.28 18.05 -22.83
C TYR A 437 9.56 18.78 -23.32
N SER A 438 10.61 18.06 -23.67
CA SER A 438 11.86 18.65 -24.19
C SER A 438 11.68 19.36 -25.54
N ILE A 439 10.79 18.87 -26.40
CA ILE A 439 10.47 19.53 -27.68
C ILE A 439 9.71 20.85 -27.47
N TYR A 440 8.87 20.94 -26.43
CA TYR A 440 8.10 22.16 -26.14
C TYR A 440 8.91 23.24 -25.38
N THR A 441 10.05 22.89 -24.82
CA THR A 441 10.92 23.81 -24.04
C THR A 441 12.12 24.34 -24.84
N ILE A 442 12.30 23.85 -26.07
CA ILE A 442 13.20 24.39 -27.08
C ILE A 442 12.40 25.33 -28.02
#